data_c669f3727e219f45abf867709f47cc63
#
_entry.id   c669f3727e219f45abf867709f47cc63
#
_cell.length_a   1.000
_cell.length_b   1.000
_cell.length_c   1.000
_cell.angle_alpha   90.00
_cell.angle_beta   90.00
_cell.angle_gamma   90.00
#
_symmetry.space_group_name_H-M   'P 1'
#
loop_
_entity.id
_entity.type
_entity.pdbx_description
1 polymer ?
#
loop_
_entity_poly.entity_id
_entity_poly.type
_entity_poly.pdbx_seq_one_letter_code
_entity_poly.pdbx_strand_id
1 'polypeptide(L)'
;MDKEQLLYLYFSDKLTSEQEHVFKDLLNTDSEFKAQFEFENNIKQVIKAEQSDTLKSKLQGFEKKIKTEQNNAKSWFNWRIAASIVFFLAAGWFGYDAFFGVNYEDLYATNYKNYPNTVYTITRGEDTSSLEREAFVAYETGDYNLAIQKFNKVENKQPYFNFYKANSYLGLGELDKAKDLFKIETEADEAEFKAEAKWYLALINLKQHNKTEATKYLETLIANYNYKKEEAKTLLESLN
;
A
#
# COMPACT_ATOMS: atom_id res chain seq x y z
N MET A 1 -4.21 -17.69 27.57
CA MET A 1 -4.03 -16.27 27.23
C MET A 1 -4.14 -15.48 28.53
N ASP A 2 -3.28 -14.50 28.71
CA ASP A 2 -3.26 -13.69 29.93
C ASP A 2 -4.50 -12.79 30.00
N LYS A 3 -5.17 -12.77 31.18
CA LYS A 3 -6.39 -11.98 31.40
C LYS A 3 -6.12 -10.47 31.28
N GLU A 4 -4.96 -10.01 31.78
CA GLU A 4 -4.55 -8.61 31.66
C GLU A 4 -4.35 -8.17 30.18
N GLN A 5 -3.76 -9.06 29.37
CA GLN A 5 -3.59 -8.81 27.94
C GLN A 5 -4.93 -8.71 27.20
N LEU A 6 -5.94 -9.51 27.59
CA LEU A 6 -7.29 -9.42 27.02
C LEU A 6 -7.98 -8.10 27.36
N LEU A 7 -7.86 -7.62 28.60
CA LEU A 7 -8.38 -6.30 29.00
C LEU A 7 -7.71 -5.18 28.22
N TYR A 8 -6.38 -5.21 28.08
CA TYR A 8 -5.65 -4.22 27.29
C TYR A 8 -6.11 -4.19 25.82
N LEU A 9 -6.28 -5.36 25.19
CA LEU A 9 -6.75 -5.46 23.79
C LEU A 9 -8.19 -4.94 23.64
N TYR A 10 -9.07 -5.23 24.61
CA TYR A 10 -10.44 -4.71 24.62
C TYR A 10 -10.46 -3.18 24.67
N PHE A 11 -9.73 -2.58 25.60
CA PHE A 11 -9.71 -1.12 25.77
C PHE A 11 -8.96 -0.38 24.66
N SER A 12 -8.18 -1.12 23.85
CA SER A 12 -7.47 -0.59 22.66
C SER A 12 -8.22 -0.83 21.34
N ASP A 13 -9.42 -1.44 21.37
CA ASP A 13 -10.20 -1.84 20.20
C ASP A 13 -9.43 -2.78 19.24
N LYS A 14 -8.62 -3.70 19.80
CA LYS A 14 -7.73 -4.60 19.03
C LYS A 14 -8.03 -6.08 19.24
N LEU A 15 -9.21 -6.43 19.77
CA LEU A 15 -9.62 -7.83 19.90
C LEU A 15 -9.92 -8.46 18.55
N THR A 16 -9.42 -9.69 18.34
CA THR A 16 -9.88 -10.55 17.26
C THR A 16 -11.24 -11.17 17.60
N SER A 17 -11.97 -11.68 16.59
CA SER A 17 -13.28 -12.33 16.80
C SER A 17 -13.20 -13.52 17.77
N GLU A 18 -12.13 -14.30 17.75
CA GLU A 18 -11.90 -15.42 18.67
C GLU A 18 -11.64 -14.92 20.10
N GLN A 19 -10.86 -13.87 20.24
CA GLN A 19 -10.57 -13.25 21.54
C GLN A 19 -11.80 -12.58 22.15
N GLU A 20 -12.69 -12.03 21.33
CA GLU A 20 -13.95 -11.46 21.79
C GLU A 20 -14.90 -12.52 22.38
N HIS A 21 -14.93 -13.72 21.82
CA HIS A 21 -15.68 -14.83 22.40
C HIS A 21 -15.11 -15.25 23.77
N VAL A 22 -13.78 -15.40 23.87
CA VAL A 22 -13.12 -15.74 25.15
C VAL A 22 -13.34 -14.63 26.19
N PHE A 23 -13.28 -13.37 25.78
CA PHE A 23 -13.53 -12.23 26.66
C PHE A 23 -14.96 -12.23 27.23
N LYS A 24 -15.97 -12.47 26.38
CA LYS A 24 -17.38 -12.57 26.80
C LYS A 24 -17.63 -13.76 27.75
N ASP A 25 -16.99 -14.87 27.47
CA ASP A 25 -17.08 -16.06 28.33
C ASP A 25 -16.47 -15.80 29.72
N LEU A 26 -15.29 -15.19 29.78
CA LEU A 26 -14.67 -14.78 31.05
C LEU A 26 -15.50 -13.76 31.84
N LEU A 27 -16.14 -12.81 31.18
CA LEU A 27 -17.05 -11.87 31.85
C LEU A 27 -18.24 -12.56 32.52
N ASN A 28 -18.69 -13.70 31.97
CA ASN A 28 -19.83 -14.43 32.50
C ASN A 28 -19.44 -15.47 33.53
N THR A 29 -18.25 -16.05 33.46
CA THR A 29 -17.83 -17.19 34.26
C THR A 29 -16.83 -16.84 35.38
N ASP A 30 -16.09 -15.73 35.25
CA ASP A 30 -15.02 -15.33 36.13
C ASP A 30 -15.35 -14.00 36.86
N SER A 31 -15.72 -14.10 38.14
CA SER A 31 -16.12 -12.92 38.94
C SER A 31 -14.98 -11.94 39.19
N GLU A 32 -13.73 -12.41 39.27
CA GLU A 32 -12.53 -11.57 39.47
C GLU A 32 -12.21 -10.77 38.21
N PHE A 33 -12.24 -11.42 37.03
CA PHE A 33 -12.07 -10.77 35.74
C PHE A 33 -13.14 -9.74 35.49
N LYS A 34 -14.39 -10.04 35.81
CA LYS A 34 -15.52 -9.12 35.72
C LYS A 34 -15.33 -7.88 36.61
N ALA A 35 -14.90 -8.07 37.85
CA ALA A 35 -14.66 -6.96 38.76
C ALA A 35 -13.52 -6.05 38.28
N GLN A 36 -12.45 -6.63 37.74
CA GLN A 36 -11.34 -5.88 37.16
C GLN A 36 -11.79 -5.09 35.89
N PHE A 37 -12.55 -5.73 35.02
CA PHE A 37 -13.13 -5.06 33.85
C PHE A 37 -14.02 -3.88 34.24
N GLU A 38 -14.94 -4.07 35.21
CA GLU A 38 -15.83 -3.01 35.70
C GLU A 38 -15.05 -1.84 36.28
N PHE A 39 -14.00 -2.13 37.05
CA PHE A 39 -13.12 -1.12 37.61
C PHE A 39 -12.40 -0.30 36.55
N GLU A 40 -11.75 -0.93 35.56
CA GLU A 40 -11.06 -0.24 34.47
C GLU A 40 -12.02 0.55 33.56
N ASN A 41 -13.19 -0.03 33.28
CA ASN A 41 -14.22 0.63 32.48
C ASN A 41 -14.77 1.89 33.20
N ASN A 42 -14.99 1.80 34.53
CA ASN A 42 -15.41 2.95 35.32
C ASN A 42 -14.34 4.05 35.35
N ILE A 43 -13.07 3.69 35.51
CA ILE A 43 -11.96 4.66 35.41
C ILE A 43 -11.95 5.35 34.04
N LYS A 44 -12.06 4.57 32.96
CA LYS A 44 -12.09 5.13 31.59
C LYS A 44 -13.28 6.08 31.37
N GLN A 45 -14.46 5.74 31.91
CA GLN A 45 -15.64 6.60 31.87
C GLN A 45 -15.45 7.90 32.65
N VAL A 46 -14.88 7.83 33.87
CA VAL A 46 -14.60 9.01 34.70
C VAL A 46 -13.60 9.92 34.03
N ILE A 47 -12.51 9.38 33.51
CA ILE A 47 -11.50 10.16 32.77
C ILE A 47 -12.10 10.82 31.52
N LYS A 48 -12.95 10.09 30.78
CA LYS A 48 -13.64 10.62 29.60
C LYS A 48 -14.63 11.73 29.96
N ALA A 49 -15.37 11.58 31.06
CA ALA A 49 -16.30 12.60 31.56
C ALA A 49 -15.54 13.85 32.03
N GLU A 50 -14.48 13.71 32.81
CA GLU A 50 -13.66 14.82 33.30
C GLU A 50 -12.94 15.58 32.18
N GLN A 51 -12.42 14.85 31.17
CA GLN A 51 -11.85 15.48 29.97
C GLN A 51 -12.92 16.22 29.16
N SER A 52 -14.15 15.66 29.05
CA SER A 52 -15.27 16.29 28.36
C SER A 52 -15.70 17.58 29.09
N ASP A 53 -15.84 17.54 30.41
CA ASP A 53 -16.28 18.68 31.22
C ASP A 53 -15.20 19.77 31.27
N THR A 54 -13.93 19.37 31.34
CA THR A 54 -12.79 20.31 31.28
C THR A 54 -12.71 20.97 29.90
N LEU A 55 -12.91 20.23 28.82
CA LEU A 55 -12.95 20.77 27.47
C LEU A 55 -14.16 21.68 27.27
N LYS A 56 -15.33 21.29 27.78
CA LYS A 56 -16.57 22.06 27.70
C LYS A 56 -16.47 23.37 28.50
N SER A 57 -15.89 23.33 29.69
CA SER A 57 -15.66 24.55 30.50
C SER A 57 -14.64 25.49 29.85
N LYS A 58 -13.57 24.96 29.22
CA LYS A 58 -12.61 25.76 28.45
C LYS A 58 -13.29 26.39 27.22
N LEU A 59 -14.10 25.61 26.48
CA LEU A 59 -14.85 26.15 25.33
C LEU A 59 -15.85 27.21 25.73
N GLN A 60 -16.60 27.02 26.83
CA GLN A 60 -17.51 28.04 27.38
C GLN A 60 -16.75 29.29 27.88
N GLY A 61 -15.55 29.10 28.44
CA GLY A 61 -14.64 30.21 28.80
C GLY A 61 -14.19 31.02 27.59
N PHE A 62 -13.90 30.36 26.47
CA PHE A 62 -13.58 31.02 25.20
C PHE A 62 -14.82 31.71 24.59
N GLU A 63 -16.01 31.08 24.62
CA GLU A 63 -17.24 31.71 24.14
C GLU A 63 -17.61 32.96 24.95
N LYS A 64 -17.45 32.94 26.29
CA LYS A 64 -17.67 34.12 27.14
C LYS A 64 -16.68 35.25 26.82
N LYS A 65 -15.38 34.92 26.60
CA LYS A 65 -14.39 35.93 26.19
C LYS A 65 -14.71 36.53 24.83
N ILE A 66 -15.15 35.72 23.87
CA ILE A 66 -15.54 36.18 22.52
C ILE A 66 -16.77 37.10 22.60
N LYS A 67 -17.76 36.78 23.47
CA LYS A 67 -18.96 37.62 23.63
C LYS A 67 -18.70 38.93 24.37
N THR A 68 -17.64 39.03 25.21
CA THR A 68 -17.32 40.25 25.95
C THR A 68 -16.46 41.21 25.11
N GLU A 69 -15.79 40.76 24.06
CA GLU A 69 -14.97 41.57 23.16
C GLU A 69 -15.71 42.02 21.88
N GLN A 70 -17.00 41.73 21.75
CA GLN A 70 -17.82 42.10 20.58
C GLN A 70 -18.24 43.58 20.56
N ASN A 71 -17.43 44.48 21.10
CA ASN A 71 -17.54 45.88 20.80
C ASN A 71 -16.23 46.39 20.21
N ASN A 72 -16.22 46.57 18.89
CA ASN A 72 -15.26 47.31 18.09
C ASN A 72 -13.91 46.66 17.74
N ALA A 73 -13.88 45.46 17.20
CA ALA A 73 -12.74 45.03 16.40
C ALA A 73 -13.20 44.49 15.03
N LYS A 74 -12.79 45.19 13.99
CA LYS A 74 -13.08 44.86 12.58
C LYS A 74 -12.84 43.37 12.29
N SER A 75 -13.79 42.72 11.70
CA SER A 75 -13.84 41.29 11.31
C SER A 75 -12.65 40.77 10.45
N TRP A 76 -11.71 41.63 10.09
CA TRP A 76 -10.53 41.32 9.31
C TRP A 76 -9.44 40.57 10.10
N PHE A 77 -9.37 40.74 11.42
CA PHE A 77 -8.34 40.10 12.25
C PHE A 77 -8.60 38.62 12.48
N ASN A 78 -9.88 38.24 12.58
CA ASN A 78 -10.27 36.86 12.88
C ASN A 78 -10.06 35.91 11.68
N TRP A 79 -10.12 36.41 10.45
CA TRP A 79 -9.89 35.55 9.26
C TRP A 79 -8.41 35.20 9.08
N ARG A 80 -7.50 36.08 9.51
CA ARG A 80 -6.05 35.78 9.48
C ARG A 80 -5.66 34.68 10.46
N ILE A 81 -6.30 34.63 11.63
CA ILE A 81 -6.08 33.55 12.63
C ILE A 81 -6.66 32.25 12.13
N ALA A 82 -7.88 32.22 11.56
CA ALA A 82 -8.47 31.05 10.98
C ALA A 82 -7.62 30.51 9.79
N ALA A 83 -7.14 31.40 8.93
CA ALA A 83 -6.26 31.03 7.82
C ALA A 83 -4.92 30.46 8.28
N SER A 84 -4.33 30.97 9.37
CA SER A 84 -3.09 30.41 9.93
C SER A 84 -3.29 29.03 10.53
N ILE A 85 -4.40 28.77 11.21
CA ILE A 85 -4.72 27.43 11.75
C ILE A 85 -4.88 26.41 10.62
N VAL A 86 -5.64 26.76 9.58
CA VAL A 86 -5.80 25.91 8.39
C VAL A 86 -4.46 25.66 7.69
N PHE A 87 -3.62 26.70 7.59
CA PHE A 87 -2.28 26.57 7.02
C PHE A 87 -1.38 25.63 7.83
N PHE A 88 -1.38 25.75 9.17
CA PHE A 88 -0.58 24.85 10.02
C PHE A 88 -1.12 23.44 10.06
N LEU A 89 -2.43 23.23 9.98
CA LEU A 89 -3.01 21.89 9.86
C LEU A 89 -2.68 21.27 8.50
N ALA A 90 -2.77 22.03 7.42
CA ALA A 90 -2.37 21.59 6.09
C ALA A 90 -0.86 21.32 6.01
N ALA A 91 -0.02 22.24 6.53
CA ALA A 91 1.43 22.07 6.58
C ALA A 91 1.84 20.88 7.46
N GLY A 92 1.15 20.66 8.60
CA GLY A 92 1.34 19.50 9.46
C GLY A 92 0.97 18.20 8.76
N TRP A 93 -0.15 18.17 8.05
CA TRP A 93 -0.58 17.01 7.25
C TRP A 93 0.40 16.70 6.12
N PHE A 94 0.76 17.69 5.31
CA PHE A 94 1.75 17.52 4.23
C PHE A 94 3.15 17.19 4.75
N GLY A 95 3.56 17.80 5.88
CA GLY A 95 4.84 17.50 6.51
C GLY A 95 4.89 16.07 7.07
N TYR A 96 3.81 15.61 7.72
CA TYR A 96 3.73 14.26 8.24
C TYR A 96 3.85 13.22 7.13
N ASP A 97 3.10 13.39 6.03
CA ASP A 97 3.13 12.46 4.89
C ASP A 97 4.50 12.46 4.19
N ALA A 98 5.14 13.64 4.07
CA ALA A 98 6.47 13.77 3.46
C ALA A 98 7.60 13.15 4.31
N PHE A 99 7.49 13.16 5.66
CA PHE A 99 8.54 12.67 6.55
C PHE A 99 8.30 11.23 7.05
N PHE A 100 7.04 10.78 7.12
CA PHE A 100 6.65 9.49 7.69
C PHE A 100 5.84 8.63 6.71
N GLY A 101 5.56 9.15 5.51
CA GLY A 101 4.84 8.41 4.47
C GLY A 101 5.67 7.28 3.86
N VAL A 102 4.99 6.31 3.26
CA VAL A 102 5.62 5.22 2.52
C VAL A 102 6.40 5.77 1.33
N ASN A 103 7.69 5.49 1.26
CA ASN A 103 8.52 5.86 0.12
C ASN A 103 8.33 4.88 -1.04
N TYR A 104 7.30 5.09 -1.85
CA TYR A 104 6.95 4.21 -2.97
C TYR A 104 8.07 4.12 -4.02
N GLU A 105 8.84 5.20 -4.24
CA GLU A 105 9.95 5.21 -5.17
C GLU A 105 11.07 4.27 -4.71
N ASP A 106 11.42 4.31 -3.45
CA ASP A 106 12.45 3.46 -2.86
C ASP A 106 12.01 1.99 -2.84
N LEU A 107 10.74 1.73 -2.47
CA LEU A 107 10.17 0.39 -2.53
C LEU A 107 10.19 -0.17 -3.95
N TYR A 108 9.85 0.65 -4.95
CA TYR A 108 9.95 0.24 -6.35
C TYR A 108 11.41 -0.03 -6.74
N ALA A 109 12.31 0.92 -6.49
CA ALA A 109 13.71 0.82 -6.91
C ALA A 109 14.43 -0.39 -6.28
N THR A 110 14.16 -0.67 -5.01
CA THR A 110 14.75 -1.80 -4.29
C THR A 110 14.27 -3.15 -4.83
N ASN A 111 13.01 -3.23 -5.25
CA ASN A 111 12.37 -4.48 -5.65
C ASN A 111 12.33 -4.71 -7.16
N TYR A 112 12.50 -3.65 -7.96
CA TYR A 112 12.51 -3.78 -9.41
C TYR A 112 13.84 -4.34 -9.93
N LYS A 113 13.71 -5.41 -10.70
CA LYS A 113 14.78 -5.94 -11.56
C LYS A 113 14.13 -6.37 -12.86
N ASN A 114 14.81 -6.08 -13.98
CA ASN A 114 14.32 -6.56 -15.27
C ASN A 114 14.32 -8.09 -15.29
N TYR A 115 13.29 -8.69 -15.88
CA TYR A 115 13.15 -10.15 -15.91
C TYR A 115 14.20 -10.73 -16.88
N PRO A 116 14.97 -11.75 -16.48
CA PRO A 116 15.93 -12.37 -17.41
C PRO A 116 15.22 -13.13 -18.52
N ASN A 117 15.86 -13.28 -19.66
CA ASN A 117 15.37 -14.17 -20.69
C ASN A 117 15.52 -15.63 -20.22
N THR A 118 14.40 -16.34 -20.07
CA THR A 118 14.36 -17.73 -19.63
C THR A 118 13.77 -18.69 -20.67
N VAL A 119 13.29 -18.16 -21.81
CA VAL A 119 12.55 -18.91 -22.81
C VAL A 119 13.32 -19.11 -24.12
N TYR A 120 14.21 -18.20 -24.46
CA TYR A 120 14.93 -18.23 -25.74
C TYR A 120 16.43 -18.34 -25.53
N THR A 121 17.02 -19.47 -25.97
CA THR A 121 18.47 -19.69 -25.87
C THR A 121 19.18 -19.01 -27.05
N ILE A 122 20.00 -18.02 -26.77
CA ILE A 122 20.81 -17.33 -27.78
C ILE A 122 22.09 -18.13 -28.01
N THR A 123 22.12 -18.98 -29.04
CA THR A 123 23.31 -19.78 -29.38
C THR A 123 24.13 -19.11 -30.50
N ARG A 124 25.46 -19.33 -30.47
CA ARG A 124 26.34 -18.91 -31.54
C ARG A 124 26.32 -19.99 -32.64
N GLY A 125 25.65 -19.70 -33.77
CA GLY A 125 25.65 -20.60 -34.95
C GLY A 125 24.30 -21.05 -35.47
N GLU A 126 23.20 -20.79 -34.79
CA GLU A 126 21.88 -20.92 -35.37
C GLU A 126 21.57 -19.72 -36.28
N ASP A 127 20.59 -19.91 -37.17
CA ASP A 127 20.18 -18.93 -38.18
C ASP A 127 20.07 -17.53 -37.54
N THR A 128 21.09 -16.70 -37.82
CA THR A 128 21.31 -15.39 -37.20
C THR A 128 20.24 -14.37 -37.60
N SER A 129 19.30 -14.76 -38.45
CA SER A 129 18.34 -13.90 -39.12
C SER A 129 16.92 -13.96 -38.56
N SER A 130 16.63 -14.79 -37.53
CA SER A 130 15.25 -14.82 -37.00
C SER A 130 14.93 -13.54 -36.23
N LEU A 131 13.78 -12.94 -36.54
CA LEU A 131 13.26 -11.74 -35.85
C LEU A 131 13.12 -11.97 -34.34
N GLU A 132 12.78 -13.19 -33.93
CA GLU A 132 12.67 -13.57 -32.52
C GLU A 132 14.02 -13.51 -31.84
N ARG A 133 15.06 -14.08 -32.47
CA ARG A 133 16.43 -14.00 -31.94
C ARG A 133 16.88 -12.55 -31.80
N GLU A 134 16.65 -11.73 -32.83
CA GLU A 134 17.01 -10.32 -32.79
C GLU A 134 16.25 -9.58 -31.68
N ALA A 135 14.98 -9.93 -31.43
CA ALA A 135 14.19 -9.36 -30.36
C ALA A 135 14.79 -9.69 -28.96
N PHE A 136 15.16 -10.96 -28.73
CA PHE A 136 15.76 -11.35 -27.45
C PHE A 136 17.19 -10.84 -27.26
N VAL A 137 17.99 -10.75 -28.32
CA VAL A 137 19.30 -10.09 -28.27
C VAL A 137 19.16 -8.62 -27.88
N ALA A 138 18.22 -7.91 -28.50
CA ALA A 138 17.95 -6.51 -28.17
C ALA A 138 17.44 -6.36 -26.72
N TYR A 139 16.58 -7.28 -26.28
CA TYR A 139 16.09 -7.33 -24.90
C TYR A 139 17.22 -7.51 -23.89
N GLU A 140 18.10 -8.49 -24.08
CA GLU A 140 19.22 -8.79 -23.18
C GLU A 140 20.28 -7.68 -23.16
N THR A 141 20.46 -6.98 -24.28
CA THR A 141 21.38 -5.83 -24.38
C THR A 141 20.76 -4.52 -23.87
N GLY A 142 19.48 -4.53 -23.48
CA GLY A 142 18.77 -3.36 -22.97
C GLY A 142 18.28 -2.40 -24.05
N ASP A 143 18.37 -2.76 -25.33
CA ASP A 143 17.74 -2.00 -26.42
C ASP A 143 16.25 -2.36 -26.51
N TYR A 144 15.50 -1.89 -25.52
CA TYR A 144 14.08 -2.24 -25.38
C TYR A 144 13.22 -1.70 -26.53
N ASN A 145 13.60 -0.58 -27.14
CA ASN A 145 12.90 -0.07 -28.32
C ASN A 145 13.01 -1.03 -29.50
N LEU A 146 14.21 -1.50 -29.76
CA LEU A 146 14.47 -2.49 -30.82
C LEU A 146 13.80 -3.83 -30.49
N ALA A 147 13.88 -4.29 -29.24
CA ALA A 147 13.21 -5.51 -28.79
C ALA A 147 11.70 -5.48 -29.09
N ILE A 148 11.00 -4.42 -28.68
CA ILE A 148 9.58 -4.23 -28.94
C ILE A 148 9.27 -4.22 -30.44
N GLN A 149 10.10 -3.49 -31.21
CA GLN A 149 9.93 -3.43 -32.67
C GLN A 149 10.04 -4.83 -33.30
N LYS A 150 11.03 -5.63 -32.85
CA LYS A 150 11.28 -6.98 -33.40
C LYS A 150 10.18 -7.95 -32.96
N PHE A 151 9.80 -7.98 -31.67
CA PHE A 151 8.67 -8.80 -31.18
C PHE A 151 7.37 -8.52 -31.91
N ASN A 152 7.11 -7.27 -32.28
CA ASN A 152 5.91 -6.90 -33.05
C ASN A 152 5.91 -7.42 -34.50
N LYS A 153 7.10 -7.62 -35.08
CA LYS A 153 7.26 -8.08 -36.48
C LYS A 153 7.27 -9.61 -36.60
N VAL A 154 7.44 -10.35 -35.52
CA VAL A 154 7.37 -11.82 -35.54
C VAL A 154 5.93 -12.23 -35.87
N GLU A 155 5.76 -13.00 -36.93
CA GLU A 155 4.43 -13.44 -37.40
C GLU A 155 3.86 -14.53 -36.48
N ASN A 156 4.69 -15.53 -36.14
CA ASN A 156 4.28 -16.63 -35.26
C ASN A 156 4.46 -16.22 -33.78
N LYS A 157 3.46 -15.53 -33.23
CA LYS A 157 3.51 -14.97 -31.89
C LYS A 157 3.47 -16.06 -30.82
N GLN A 158 4.51 -16.11 -30.02
CA GLN A 158 4.57 -17.00 -28.85
C GLN A 158 3.83 -16.36 -27.66
N PRO A 159 3.25 -17.18 -26.76
CA PRO A 159 2.53 -16.69 -25.58
C PRO A 159 3.36 -15.71 -24.75
N TYR A 160 4.65 -15.95 -24.57
CA TYR A 160 5.55 -15.14 -23.77
C TYR A 160 5.94 -13.78 -24.36
N PHE A 161 5.62 -13.48 -25.64
CA PHE A 161 6.00 -12.20 -26.24
C PHE A 161 5.37 -11.00 -25.56
N ASN A 162 4.13 -11.12 -25.08
CA ASN A 162 3.49 -10.02 -24.34
C ASN A 162 4.21 -9.74 -23.05
N PHE A 163 4.66 -10.78 -22.33
CA PHE A 163 5.41 -10.64 -21.12
C PHE A 163 6.76 -9.93 -21.32
N TYR A 164 7.54 -10.31 -22.34
CA TYR A 164 8.83 -9.67 -22.62
C TYR A 164 8.68 -8.27 -23.21
N LYS A 165 7.63 -8.00 -23.99
CA LYS A 165 7.28 -6.63 -24.40
C LYS A 165 6.91 -5.76 -23.19
N ALA A 166 6.13 -6.29 -22.26
CA ALA A 166 5.78 -5.59 -21.04
C ALA A 166 7.02 -5.21 -20.23
N ASN A 167 7.95 -6.15 -20.05
CA ASN A 167 9.24 -5.89 -19.41
C ASN A 167 10.08 -4.85 -20.16
N SER A 168 10.05 -4.89 -21.50
CA SER A 168 10.74 -3.89 -22.32
C SER A 168 10.14 -2.50 -22.15
N TYR A 169 8.81 -2.36 -22.12
CA TYR A 169 8.14 -1.09 -21.82
C TYR A 169 8.45 -0.61 -20.41
N LEU A 170 8.52 -1.53 -19.44
CA LEU A 170 8.88 -1.20 -18.07
C LEU A 170 10.32 -0.68 -17.98
N GLY A 171 11.25 -1.30 -18.72
CA GLY A 171 12.64 -0.83 -18.84
C GLY A 171 12.76 0.57 -19.48
N LEU A 172 11.82 0.95 -20.34
CA LEU A 172 11.72 2.29 -20.92
C LEU A 172 10.97 3.30 -20.02
N GLY A 173 10.42 2.85 -18.86
CA GLY A 173 9.60 3.69 -17.99
C GLY A 173 8.17 3.93 -18.51
N GLU A 174 7.76 3.22 -19.58
CA GLU A 174 6.40 3.32 -20.15
C GLU A 174 5.41 2.45 -19.36
N LEU A 175 5.13 2.87 -18.10
CA LEU A 175 4.42 2.08 -17.10
C LEU A 175 3.04 1.63 -17.55
N ASP A 176 2.28 2.48 -18.24
CA ASP A 176 0.90 2.15 -18.65
C ASP A 176 0.86 1.06 -19.72
N LYS A 177 1.76 1.15 -20.72
CA LYS A 177 1.87 0.10 -21.75
C LYS A 177 2.33 -1.24 -21.15
N ALA A 178 3.28 -1.19 -20.23
CA ALA A 178 3.72 -2.39 -19.50
C ALA A 178 2.56 -3.00 -18.70
N LYS A 179 1.81 -2.17 -17.98
CA LYS A 179 0.66 -2.56 -17.16
C LYS A 179 -0.42 -3.27 -17.98
N ASP A 180 -0.76 -2.74 -19.16
CA ASP A 180 -1.77 -3.34 -20.01
C ASP A 180 -1.36 -4.73 -20.52
N LEU A 181 -0.10 -4.89 -20.93
CA LEU A 181 0.41 -6.18 -21.39
C LEU A 181 0.53 -7.20 -20.25
N PHE A 182 0.95 -6.78 -19.05
CA PHE A 182 0.98 -7.67 -17.89
C PHE A 182 -0.43 -8.10 -17.45
N LYS A 183 -1.45 -7.23 -17.59
CA LYS A 183 -2.84 -7.63 -17.33
C LYS A 183 -3.29 -8.73 -18.28
N ILE A 184 -3.02 -8.58 -19.58
CA ILE A 184 -3.31 -9.62 -20.57
C ILE A 184 -2.66 -10.95 -20.16
N GLU A 185 -1.41 -10.92 -19.69
CA GLU A 185 -0.69 -12.11 -19.20
C GLU A 185 -1.37 -12.74 -17.98
N THR A 186 -1.91 -11.94 -17.05
CA THR A 186 -2.61 -12.47 -15.87
C THR A 186 -3.97 -13.07 -16.17
N GLU A 187 -4.62 -12.68 -17.27
CA GLU A 187 -5.97 -13.09 -17.66
C GLU A 187 -5.98 -14.27 -18.63
N ALA A 188 -4.91 -14.50 -19.37
CA ALA A 188 -4.83 -15.58 -20.34
C ALA A 188 -4.75 -16.96 -19.62
N ASP A 189 -5.59 -17.91 -20.01
CA ASP A 189 -5.70 -19.22 -19.32
C ASP A 189 -4.39 -20.01 -19.31
N GLU A 190 -3.65 -19.99 -20.40
CA GLU A 190 -2.41 -20.74 -20.59
C GLU A 190 -1.14 -19.90 -20.45
N ALA A 191 -1.23 -18.72 -19.81
CA ALA A 191 -0.07 -17.86 -19.64
C ALA A 191 0.97 -18.47 -18.70
N GLU A 192 2.21 -18.49 -19.14
CA GLU A 192 3.36 -19.07 -18.41
C GLU A 192 3.83 -18.17 -17.27
N PHE A 193 3.71 -16.85 -17.41
CA PHE A 193 4.29 -15.85 -16.52
C PHE A 193 3.26 -15.11 -15.64
N LYS A 194 2.16 -15.79 -15.25
CA LYS A 194 1.09 -15.17 -14.44
C LYS A 194 1.58 -14.64 -13.09
N ALA A 195 2.45 -15.36 -12.43
CA ALA A 195 2.96 -14.97 -11.12
C ALA A 195 3.92 -13.78 -11.24
N GLU A 196 4.81 -13.84 -12.23
CA GLU A 196 5.75 -12.78 -12.56
C GLU A 196 5.03 -11.50 -12.98
N ALA A 197 4.01 -11.62 -13.83
CA ALA A 197 3.20 -10.48 -14.26
C ALA A 197 2.49 -9.82 -13.08
N LYS A 198 1.96 -10.60 -12.10
CA LYS A 198 1.36 -10.04 -10.88
C LYS A 198 2.38 -9.29 -10.02
N TRP A 199 3.61 -9.80 -9.92
CA TRP A 199 4.70 -9.11 -9.25
C TRP A 199 4.98 -7.74 -9.88
N TYR A 200 5.15 -7.70 -11.21
CA TYR A 200 5.40 -6.44 -11.92
C TYR A 200 4.20 -5.50 -11.87
N LEU A 201 2.97 -6.01 -11.90
CA LEU A 201 1.77 -5.19 -11.69
C LEU A 201 1.74 -4.56 -10.29
N ALA A 202 2.15 -5.30 -9.26
CA ALA A 202 2.30 -4.73 -7.93
C ALA A 202 3.33 -3.60 -7.92
N LEU A 203 4.51 -3.81 -8.49
CA LEU A 203 5.57 -2.80 -8.56
C LEU A 203 5.15 -1.56 -9.37
N ILE A 204 4.49 -1.74 -10.52
CA ILE A 204 3.98 -0.62 -11.32
C ILE A 204 2.97 0.20 -10.50
N ASN A 205 2.04 -0.46 -9.78
CA ASN A 205 1.07 0.24 -8.95
C ASN A 205 1.75 0.97 -7.77
N LEU A 206 2.83 0.43 -7.20
CA LEU A 206 3.64 1.17 -6.21
C LEU A 206 4.25 2.43 -6.83
N LYS A 207 4.89 2.31 -7.99
CA LYS A 207 5.46 3.44 -8.72
C LYS A 207 4.43 4.51 -9.07
N GLN A 208 3.18 4.10 -9.28
CA GLN A 208 2.03 4.97 -9.53
C GLN A 208 1.33 5.44 -8.24
N HIS A 209 1.88 5.18 -7.06
CA HIS A 209 1.30 5.50 -5.74
C HIS A 209 -0.08 4.89 -5.49
N ASN A 210 -0.40 3.80 -6.16
CA ASN A 210 -1.67 3.09 -6.00
C ASN A 210 -1.50 1.91 -5.03
N LYS A 211 -1.45 2.22 -3.73
CA LYS A 211 -1.30 1.24 -2.64
C LYS A 211 -2.34 0.12 -2.74
N THR A 212 -3.61 0.46 -2.97
CA THR A 212 -4.73 -0.50 -2.97
C THR A 212 -4.54 -1.60 -4.01
N GLU A 213 -4.25 -1.24 -5.25
CA GLU A 213 -4.03 -2.24 -6.31
C GLU A 213 -2.72 -2.99 -6.11
N ALA A 214 -1.66 -2.33 -5.63
CA ALA A 214 -0.40 -3.00 -5.30
C ALA A 214 -0.62 -4.09 -4.26
N THR A 215 -1.30 -3.77 -3.15
CA THR A 215 -1.67 -4.71 -2.09
C THR A 215 -2.43 -5.91 -2.63
N LYS A 216 -3.44 -5.70 -3.45
CA LYS A 216 -4.26 -6.76 -4.06
C LYS A 216 -3.43 -7.75 -4.89
N TYR A 217 -2.50 -7.24 -5.71
CA TYR A 217 -1.60 -8.11 -6.47
C TYR A 217 -0.64 -8.89 -5.58
N LEU A 218 -0.06 -8.25 -4.55
CA LEU A 218 0.82 -8.91 -3.57
C LEU A 218 0.10 -10.01 -2.79
N GLU A 219 -1.09 -9.74 -2.28
CA GLU A 219 -1.92 -10.73 -1.58
C GLU A 219 -2.26 -11.92 -2.48
N THR A 220 -2.65 -11.65 -3.73
CA THR A 220 -2.92 -12.71 -4.72
C THR A 220 -1.69 -13.57 -4.98
N LEU A 221 -0.51 -12.95 -5.08
CA LEU A 221 0.76 -13.63 -5.26
C LEU A 221 1.09 -14.53 -4.06
N ILE A 222 0.97 -14.01 -2.86
CA ILE A 222 1.24 -14.73 -1.60
C ILE A 222 0.31 -15.93 -1.44
N ALA A 223 -0.97 -15.77 -1.79
CA ALA A 223 -1.98 -16.81 -1.63
C ALA A 223 -1.83 -17.96 -2.63
N ASN A 224 -1.52 -17.66 -3.90
CA ASN A 224 -1.69 -18.60 -4.99
C ASN A 224 -0.39 -19.04 -5.67
N TYR A 225 0.76 -18.40 -5.38
CA TYR A 225 2.01 -18.64 -6.09
C TYR A 225 3.19 -18.75 -5.13
N ASN A 226 4.27 -19.39 -5.59
CA ASN A 226 5.53 -19.48 -4.86
C ASN A 226 6.57 -18.44 -5.33
N TYR A 227 6.35 -17.85 -6.53
CA TYR A 227 7.25 -16.86 -7.09
C TYR A 227 7.30 -15.61 -6.21
N LYS A 228 8.49 -15.26 -5.73
CA LYS A 228 8.75 -14.08 -4.88
C LYS A 228 7.81 -13.92 -3.68
N LYS A 229 7.37 -15.05 -3.12
CA LYS A 229 6.40 -15.05 -2.02
C LYS A 229 6.89 -14.31 -0.77
N GLU A 230 8.15 -14.50 -0.41
CA GLU A 230 8.71 -13.85 0.78
C GLU A 230 9.00 -12.36 0.53
N GLU A 231 9.49 -12.00 -0.66
CA GLU A 231 9.64 -10.60 -1.06
C GLU A 231 8.29 -9.88 -1.11
N ALA A 232 7.24 -10.57 -1.57
CA ALA A 232 5.89 -10.01 -1.61
C ALA A 232 5.33 -9.77 -0.19
N LYS A 233 5.60 -10.65 0.77
CA LYS A 233 5.23 -10.45 2.18
C LYS A 233 5.96 -9.23 2.78
N THR A 234 7.28 -9.18 2.61
CA THR A 234 8.09 -8.06 3.11
C THR A 234 7.63 -6.73 2.52
N LEU A 235 7.32 -6.73 1.21
CA LEU A 235 6.84 -5.53 0.53
C LEU A 235 5.45 -5.12 1.03
N LEU A 236 4.56 -6.08 1.29
CA LEU A 236 3.24 -5.83 1.85
C LEU A 236 3.31 -5.26 3.28
N GLU A 237 4.23 -5.79 4.11
CA GLU A 237 4.49 -5.27 5.46
C GLU A 237 5.00 -3.83 5.43
N SER A 238 5.85 -3.49 4.45
CA SER A 238 6.37 -2.12 4.26
C SER A 238 5.31 -1.11 3.82
N LEU A 239 4.15 -1.59 3.38
CA LEU A 239 3.01 -0.75 3.00
C LEU A 239 2.05 -0.44 4.16
N ASN A 240 2.16 -1.15 5.28
CA ASN A 240 1.28 -1.01 6.45
C ASN A 240 1.88 -0.13 7.52
#